data_81eeea5f688352dcc819eadc1a639c5e
#
_entry.id   81eeea5f688352dcc819eadc1a639c5e
#
_cell.length_a   1.000
_cell.length_b   1.000
_cell.length_c   1.000
_cell.angle_alpha   90.00
_cell.angle_beta   90.00
_cell.angle_gamma   90.00
#
_symmetry.space_group_name_H-M   'P 1'
#
loop_
_entity.id
_entity.type
_entity.pdbx_description
1 polymer ?
#
loop_
_entity_poly.entity_id
_entity_poly.type
_entity_poly.pdbx_seq_one_letter_code
_entity_poly.pdbx_strand_id
1 'polypeptide(L)'
;MIFTQEHQELRRTVRAFVDREINPHVDEWEKAGRFPIHHIFRKAGELGLLGISKPEAFGGMGLDYSYSIVAAEEFGTIRCGGIPMSIGVQTDMCTPALARFGSDELRDEFLRPAISGEQVGCIGVSETGAGSDVAGLKTHARKDGGDYVINGSKMWITNSPSADFICLLANTSDDKPYINKSLIMVPMNTPGIRVSPPLEKLGMHSSETAQVFFDDVRVPQRNRIGHEGAGFMMQMLQFQEERLFGAANMIKGLEYCIDSTIDYCKERQTFGKALIDNQVIHFRLAELATEIECLRALVYQATEQYIKGQDVTRLASMAKLKAGRLGREVSDSCLQYWGGMGYMWDNPVARAYRDVRLVSIGGGADEIMLGILCKLMGTLPGKKS
;
A
#
# COMPACT_ATOMS: atom_id res chain seq x y z
N MET A 1 -7.85 -16.60 13.28
CA MET A 1 -6.62 -17.10 12.61
C MET A 1 -5.68 -17.67 13.66
N ILE A 2 -5.11 -18.83 13.43
CA ILE A 2 -4.13 -19.45 14.34
C ILE A 2 -2.74 -19.17 13.77
N PHE A 3 -1.89 -18.50 14.56
CA PHE A 3 -0.49 -18.27 14.18
C PHE A 3 0.38 -19.44 14.62
N THR A 4 1.17 -19.97 13.68
CA THR A 4 2.15 -21.01 13.92
C THR A 4 3.47 -20.43 14.45
N GLN A 5 4.43 -21.30 14.78
CA GLN A 5 5.77 -20.88 15.17
C GLN A 5 6.47 -20.14 14.04
N GLU A 6 6.28 -20.55 12.79
CA GLU A 6 6.86 -19.91 11.60
C GLU A 6 6.35 -18.47 11.43
N HIS A 7 5.07 -18.19 11.70
CA HIS A 7 4.55 -16.83 11.72
C HIS A 7 5.28 -15.98 12.78
N GLN A 8 5.55 -16.54 13.96
CA GLN A 8 6.27 -15.79 15.02
C GLN A 8 7.76 -15.56 14.66
N GLU A 9 8.37 -16.49 13.94
CA GLU A 9 9.74 -16.32 13.43
C GLU A 9 9.80 -15.25 12.35
N LEU A 10 8.82 -15.23 11.43
CA LEU A 10 8.69 -14.15 10.45
C LEU A 10 8.50 -12.79 11.13
N ARG A 11 7.65 -12.69 12.18
CA ARG A 11 7.50 -11.45 12.97
C ARG A 11 8.83 -10.97 13.51
N ARG A 12 9.62 -11.88 14.13
CA ARG A 12 10.95 -11.53 14.67
C ARG A 12 11.90 -11.07 13.57
N THR A 13 11.90 -11.75 12.43
CA THR A 13 12.74 -11.41 11.27
C THR A 13 12.42 -10.02 10.73
N VAL A 14 11.13 -9.73 10.48
CA VAL A 14 10.70 -8.40 10.00
C VAL A 14 11.03 -7.32 11.03
N ARG A 15 10.75 -7.56 12.31
CA ARG A 15 11.07 -6.61 13.40
C ARG A 15 12.56 -6.31 13.46
N ALA A 16 13.41 -7.34 13.45
CA ALA A 16 14.86 -7.17 13.48
C ALA A 16 15.38 -6.42 12.24
N PHE A 17 14.80 -6.67 11.06
CA PHE A 17 15.10 -5.93 9.83
C PHE A 17 14.73 -4.44 9.98
N VAL A 18 13.52 -4.15 10.44
CA VAL A 18 13.03 -2.77 10.62
C VAL A 18 13.89 -2.01 11.64
N ASP A 19 14.19 -2.63 12.79
CA ASP A 19 14.94 -1.98 13.87
C ASP A 19 16.41 -1.74 13.52
N ARG A 20 17.00 -2.59 12.68
CA ARG A 20 18.41 -2.47 12.31
C ARG A 20 18.63 -1.63 11.05
N GLU A 21 17.81 -1.82 10.02
CA GLU A 21 18.08 -1.28 8.69
C GLU A 21 17.22 -0.05 8.34
N ILE A 22 16.10 0.20 9.05
CA ILE A 22 15.13 1.24 8.67
C ILE A 22 15.00 2.31 9.75
N ASN A 23 14.52 1.94 10.94
CA ASN A 23 14.15 2.89 11.98
C ASN A 23 15.27 3.85 12.43
N PRO A 24 16.57 3.46 12.46
CA PRO A 24 17.65 4.37 12.79
C PRO A 24 17.82 5.53 11.80
N HIS A 25 17.32 5.39 10.57
CA HIS A 25 17.53 6.32 9.46
C HIS A 25 16.27 7.10 9.06
N VAL A 26 15.12 6.79 9.65
CA VAL A 26 13.82 7.37 9.24
C VAL A 26 13.82 8.89 9.26
N ASP A 27 14.37 9.52 10.30
CA ASP A 27 14.37 10.98 10.42
C ASP A 27 15.19 11.66 9.31
N GLU A 28 16.34 11.06 8.97
CA GLU A 28 17.18 11.52 7.87
C GLU A 28 16.44 11.39 6.53
N TRP A 29 15.82 10.24 6.27
CA TRP A 29 15.13 9.97 5.00
C TRP A 29 13.85 10.78 4.84
N GLU A 30 13.10 10.99 5.91
CA GLU A 30 11.93 11.88 5.89
C GLU A 30 12.33 13.32 5.57
N LYS A 31 13.46 13.80 6.12
CA LYS A 31 14.00 15.13 5.81
C LYS A 31 14.55 15.23 4.39
N ALA A 32 15.17 14.16 3.88
CA ALA A 32 15.70 14.09 2.53
C ALA A 32 14.62 13.93 1.46
N GLY A 33 13.37 13.56 1.85
CA GLY A 33 12.26 13.30 0.94
C GLY A 33 12.41 11.98 0.15
N ARG A 34 13.36 11.13 0.53
CA ARG A 34 13.61 9.82 -0.10
C ARG A 34 14.43 8.90 0.81
N PHE A 35 14.34 7.60 0.58
CA PHE A 35 15.20 6.59 1.19
C PHE A 35 15.96 5.81 0.08
N PRO A 36 17.05 5.12 0.38
CA PRO A 36 17.82 4.35 -0.60
C PRO A 36 17.08 3.05 -0.98
N ILE A 37 16.00 3.19 -1.77
CA ILE A 37 15.01 2.14 -2.03
C ILE A 37 15.64 0.85 -2.57
N HIS A 38 16.54 0.91 -3.57
CA HIS A 38 17.20 -0.28 -4.13
C HIS A 38 18.05 -1.01 -3.08
N HIS A 39 18.73 -0.27 -2.18
CA HIS A 39 19.50 -0.88 -1.11
C HIS A 39 18.62 -1.61 -0.10
N ILE A 40 17.55 -0.95 0.36
CA ILE A 40 16.62 -1.51 1.33
C ILE A 40 15.85 -2.69 0.73
N PHE A 41 15.45 -2.60 -0.55
CA PHE A 41 14.74 -3.69 -1.22
C PHE A 41 15.62 -4.91 -1.44
N ARG A 42 16.91 -4.77 -1.80
CA ARG A 42 17.84 -5.91 -1.85
C ARG A 42 17.96 -6.61 -0.51
N LYS A 43 18.14 -5.86 0.58
CA LYS A 43 18.18 -6.44 1.93
C LYS A 43 16.87 -7.14 2.31
N ALA A 44 15.72 -6.57 1.96
CA ALA A 44 14.42 -7.20 2.17
C ALA A 44 14.26 -8.46 1.30
N GLY A 45 14.73 -8.44 0.04
CA GLY A 45 14.75 -9.58 -0.87
C GLY A 45 15.64 -10.72 -0.38
N GLU A 46 16.84 -10.44 0.14
CA GLU A 46 17.75 -11.42 0.77
C GLU A 46 17.08 -12.16 1.94
N LEU A 47 16.15 -11.52 2.63
CA LEU A 47 15.35 -12.10 3.71
C LEU A 47 14.03 -12.73 3.22
N GLY A 48 13.76 -12.73 1.90
CA GLY A 48 12.53 -13.23 1.28
C GLY A 48 11.29 -12.36 1.50
N LEU A 49 11.42 -11.18 2.12
CA LEU A 49 10.30 -10.34 2.53
C LEU A 49 9.50 -9.73 1.38
N LEU A 50 10.09 -9.65 0.18
CA LEU A 50 9.40 -9.15 -1.02
C LEU A 50 8.66 -10.24 -1.79
N GLY A 51 8.85 -11.51 -1.43
CA GLY A 51 8.31 -12.67 -2.15
C GLY A 51 7.53 -13.66 -1.29
N ILE A 52 7.05 -13.28 -0.11
CA ILE A 52 6.43 -14.19 0.89
C ILE A 52 5.34 -15.07 0.25
N SER A 53 4.37 -14.49 -0.44
CA SER A 53 3.26 -15.22 -1.07
C SER A 53 3.44 -15.41 -2.58
N LYS A 54 4.64 -15.20 -3.11
CA LYS A 54 4.94 -15.37 -4.54
C LYS A 54 5.42 -16.80 -4.82
N PRO A 55 5.27 -17.28 -6.09
CA PRO A 55 5.63 -18.65 -6.45
C PRO A 55 7.12 -18.95 -6.23
N GLU A 56 7.43 -20.13 -5.66
CA GLU A 56 8.79 -20.62 -5.41
C GLU A 56 9.61 -20.72 -6.70
N ALA A 57 8.99 -21.13 -7.81
CA ALA A 57 9.65 -21.21 -9.13
C ALA A 57 10.32 -19.92 -9.59
N PHE A 58 9.87 -18.77 -9.08
CA PHE A 58 10.39 -17.44 -9.39
C PHE A 58 11.08 -16.76 -8.20
N GLY A 59 11.48 -17.53 -7.19
CA GLY A 59 12.23 -17.05 -6.03
C GLY A 59 11.38 -16.58 -4.85
N GLY A 60 10.06 -16.77 -4.91
CA GLY A 60 9.16 -16.53 -3.76
C GLY A 60 9.22 -17.63 -2.72
N MET A 61 8.59 -17.41 -1.57
CA MET A 61 8.54 -18.39 -0.48
C MET A 61 7.33 -19.36 -0.61
N GLY A 62 6.38 -19.12 -1.51
CA GLY A 62 5.20 -19.95 -1.74
C GLY A 62 4.24 -20.05 -0.54
N LEU A 63 4.39 -19.19 0.45
CA LEU A 63 3.57 -19.20 1.66
C LEU A 63 2.19 -18.60 1.39
N ASP A 64 1.20 -18.96 2.22
CA ASP A 64 -0.12 -18.37 2.10
C ASP A 64 -0.15 -16.89 2.55
N TYR A 65 -1.24 -16.20 2.22
CA TYR A 65 -1.33 -14.75 2.45
C TYR A 65 -1.35 -14.34 3.93
N SER A 66 -1.55 -15.28 4.87
CA SER A 66 -1.48 -14.98 6.31
C SER A 66 -0.07 -14.52 6.72
N TYR A 67 0.97 -15.06 6.10
CA TYR A 67 2.35 -14.64 6.31
C TYR A 67 2.61 -13.23 5.77
N SER A 68 2.05 -12.87 4.61
CA SER A 68 2.12 -11.51 4.09
C SER A 68 1.45 -10.50 5.02
N ILE A 69 0.31 -10.85 5.62
CA ILE A 69 -0.38 -10.00 6.61
C ILE A 69 0.43 -9.84 7.89
N VAL A 70 1.08 -10.90 8.36
CA VAL A 70 1.99 -10.82 9.52
C VAL A 70 3.15 -9.88 9.23
N ALA A 71 3.76 -9.97 8.05
CA ALA A 71 4.82 -9.06 7.65
C ALA A 71 4.32 -7.62 7.51
N ALA A 72 3.15 -7.40 6.89
CA ALA A 72 2.52 -6.08 6.76
C ALA A 72 2.26 -5.43 8.12
N GLU A 73 1.75 -6.21 9.11
CA GLU A 73 1.54 -5.73 10.48
C GLU A 73 2.87 -5.30 11.13
N GLU A 74 3.95 -6.09 10.97
CA GLU A 74 5.26 -5.75 11.53
C GLU A 74 5.93 -4.58 10.78
N PHE A 75 5.74 -4.41 9.48
CA PHE A 75 6.17 -3.19 8.78
C PHE A 75 5.50 -1.92 9.33
N GLY A 76 4.34 -2.04 9.97
CA GLY A 76 3.70 -0.97 10.72
C GLY A 76 4.52 -0.45 11.91
N THR A 77 5.62 -1.12 12.31
CA THR A 77 6.58 -0.62 13.32
C THR A 77 7.61 0.35 12.74
N ILE A 78 7.64 0.55 11.44
CA ILE A 78 8.45 1.59 10.79
C ILE A 78 7.87 2.96 11.20
N ARG A 79 8.74 3.85 11.69
CA ARG A 79 8.36 5.13 12.29
C ARG A 79 7.99 6.21 11.27
N CYS A 80 7.61 5.82 10.05
CA CYS A 80 7.03 6.67 9.00
C CYS A 80 6.12 5.85 8.09
N GLY A 81 5.20 6.48 7.39
CA GLY A 81 4.29 5.80 6.46
C GLY A 81 4.86 5.58 5.06
N GLY A 82 5.92 6.30 4.68
CA GLY A 82 6.45 6.28 3.31
C GLY A 82 7.11 4.97 2.93
N ILE A 83 7.96 4.41 3.78
CA ILE A 83 8.70 3.18 3.49
C ILE A 83 7.78 1.95 3.44
N PRO A 84 6.86 1.72 4.42
CA PRO A 84 5.90 0.63 4.29
C PRO A 84 5.01 0.76 3.04
N MET A 85 4.63 1.99 2.65
CA MET A 85 3.89 2.23 1.41
C MET A 85 4.70 1.78 0.20
N SER A 86 5.99 2.14 0.11
CA SER A 86 6.88 1.71 -0.98
C SER A 86 7.04 0.19 -1.06
N ILE A 87 7.17 -0.49 0.09
CA ILE A 87 7.22 -1.95 0.17
C ILE A 87 5.89 -2.54 -0.33
N GLY A 88 4.74 -2.03 0.14
CA GLY A 88 3.41 -2.51 -0.26
C GLY A 88 3.13 -2.31 -1.75
N VAL A 89 3.66 -1.24 -2.37
CA VAL A 89 3.59 -1.06 -3.83
C VAL A 89 4.29 -2.22 -4.55
N GLN A 90 5.45 -2.65 -4.07
CA GLN A 90 6.18 -3.80 -4.62
C GLN A 90 5.44 -5.12 -4.40
N THR A 91 5.05 -5.40 -3.17
CA THR A 91 4.59 -6.73 -2.75
C THR A 91 3.11 -6.99 -3.06
N ASP A 92 2.24 -5.98 -2.87
CA ASP A 92 0.79 -6.15 -2.86
C ASP A 92 0.05 -5.33 -3.95
N MET A 93 0.78 -4.50 -4.72
CA MET A 93 0.15 -3.65 -5.74
C MET A 93 0.66 -3.90 -7.15
N CYS A 94 1.97 -3.94 -7.43
CA CYS A 94 2.47 -4.08 -8.80
C CYS A 94 2.80 -5.52 -9.22
N THR A 95 3.03 -6.45 -8.27
CA THR A 95 3.44 -7.83 -8.56
C THR A 95 2.34 -8.89 -8.47
N PRO A 96 1.19 -8.73 -7.76
CA PRO A 96 0.23 -9.82 -7.60
C PRO A 96 -0.38 -10.31 -8.91
N ALA A 97 -0.80 -9.41 -9.81
CA ALA A 97 -1.36 -9.81 -11.10
C ALA A 97 -0.31 -10.51 -11.98
N LEU A 98 0.94 -10.01 -11.98
CA LEU A 98 2.05 -10.63 -12.67
C LEU A 98 2.32 -12.04 -12.15
N ALA A 99 2.35 -12.23 -10.83
CA ALA A 99 2.58 -13.53 -10.21
C ALA A 99 1.49 -14.56 -10.55
N ARG A 100 0.22 -14.13 -10.68
CA ARG A 100 -0.92 -15.03 -10.94
C ARG A 100 -1.17 -15.29 -12.39
N PHE A 101 -1.04 -14.29 -13.25
CA PHE A 101 -1.54 -14.30 -14.62
C PHE A 101 -0.46 -14.03 -15.67
N GLY A 102 0.77 -13.67 -15.26
CA GLY A 102 1.89 -13.46 -16.16
C GLY A 102 2.34 -14.77 -16.83
N SER A 103 2.94 -14.68 -18.02
CA SER A 103 3.68 -15.79 -18.60
C SER A 103 4.97 -16.03 -17.82
N ASP A 104 5.59 -17.19 -18.00
CA ASP A 104 6.83 -17.51 -17.29
C ASP A 104 7.96 -16.56 -17.72
N GLU A 105 7.99 -16.14 -18.98
CA GLU A 105 8.95 -15.15 -19.48
C GLU A 105 8.77 -13.80 -18.76
N LEU A 106 7.51 -13.35 -18.55
CA LEU A 106 7.26 -12.10 -17.82
C LEU A 106 7.61 -12.23 -16.34
N ARG A 107 7.34 -13.39 -15.74
CA ARG A 107 7.73 -13.64 -14.35
C ARG A 107 9.24 -13.67 -14.16
N ASP A 108 9.98 -14.28 -15.10
CA ASP A 108 11.44 -14.28 -15.05
C ASP A 108 12.02 -12.87 -15.29
N GLU A 109 11.43 -12.10 -16.21
CA GLU A 109 11.93 -10.76 -16.58
C GLU A 109 11.64 -9.70 -15.49
N PHE A 110 10.47 -9.76 -14.83
CA PHE A 110 10.03 -8.71 -13.90
C PHE A 110 9.77 -9.21 -12.46
N LEU A 111 9.17 -10.40 -12.29
CA LEU A 111 8.79 -10.86 -10.96
C LEU A 111 10.00 -11.34 -10.17
N ARG A 112 10.86 -12.15 -10.77
CA ARG A 112 12.07 -12.66 -10.11
C ARG A 112 12.97 -11.53 -9.57
N PRO A 113 13.37 -10.52 -10.38
CA PRO A 113 14.19 -9.41 -9.89
C PRO A 113 13.42 -8.49 -8.91
N ALA A 114 12.08 -8.43 -8.98
CA ALA A 114 11.28 -7.72 -7.99
C ALA A 114 11.29 -8.44 -6.63
N ILE A 115 11.23 -9.78 -6.62
CA ILE A 115 11.30 -10.61 -5.40
C ILE A 115 12.68 -10.52 -4.76
N SER A 116 13.76 -10.55 -5.54
CA SER A 116 15.13 -10.41 -5.04
C SER A 116 15.45 -8.98 -4.59
N GLY A 117 14.62 -7.99 -4.94
CA GLY A 117 14.87 -6.58 -4.67
C GLY A 117 15.91 -5.93 -5.58
N GLU A 118 16.31 -6.61 -6.67
CA GLU A 118 17.19 -6.05 -7.71
C GLU A 118 16.48 -4.96 -8.51
N GLN A 119 15.18 -5.14 -8.75
CA GLN A 119 14.33 -4.17 -9.43
C GLN A 119 13.22 -3.65 -8.54
N VAL A 120 12.97 -2.35 -8.64
CA VAL A 120 11.89 -1.64 -7.98
C VAL A 120 10.73 -1.48 -8.95
N GLY A 121 9.54 -1.92 -8.54
CA GLY A 121 8.32 -1.76 -9.31
C GLY A 121 7.45 -0.60 -8.82
N CYS A 122 6.67 -0.07 -9.73
CA CYS A 122 5.55 0.81 -9.42
C CYS A 122 4.28 0.39 -10.15
N ILE A 123 3.13 0.93 -9.74
CA ILE A 123 1.83 0.64 -10.36
C ILE A 123 1.22 1.89 -10.97
N GLY A 124 0.85 1.82 -12.24
CA GLY A 124 0.27 2.91 -13.00
C GLY A 124 -1.23 2.73 -13.24
N VAL A 125 -2.08 3.17 -12.29
CA VAL A 125 -3.55 3.11 -12.44
C VAL A 125 -4.14 4.50 -12.53
N SER A 126 -3.98 5.33 -11.49
CA SER A 126 -4.64 6.63 -11.35
C SER A 126 -4.16 7.65 -12.38
N GLU A 127 -5.09 8.48 -12.85
CA GLU A 127 -4.84 9.66 -13.69
C GLU A 127 -5.42 10.90 -13.04
N THR A 128 -5.01 12.09 -13.45
CA THR A 128 -5.54 13.35 -12.92
C THR A 128 -7.07 13.43 -13.00
N GLY A 129 -7.65 12.86 -14.07
CA GLY A 129 -9.11 12.82 -14.30
C GLY A 129 -9.79 11.50 -13.92
N ALA A 130 -9.06 10.49 -13.43
CA ALA A 130 -9.57 9.15 -13.15
C ALA A 130 -8.86 8.53 -11.92
N GLY A 131 -9.23 8.97 -10.73
CA GLY A 131 -8.80 8.39 -9.45
C GLY A 131 -9.78 7.32 -8.97
N SER A 132 -10.89 7.73 -8.35
CA SER A 132 -11.94 6.80 -7.88
C SER A 132 -12.65 6.08 -9.02
N ASP A 133 -12.87 6.73 -10.16
CA ASP A 133 -13.41 6.14 -11.39
C ASP A 133 -12.31 5.57 -12.27
N VAL A 134 -11.76 4.42 -11.86
CA VAL A 134 -10.74 3.69 -12.64
C VAL A 134 -11.23 3.28 -14.03
N ALA A 135 -12.54 3.10 -14.21
CA ALA A 135 -13.11 2.76 -15.51
C ALA A 135 -12.93 3.89 -16.53
N GLY A 136 -12.89 5.15 -16.07
CA GLY A 136 -12.78 6.35 -16.90
C GLY A 136 -11.36 6.75 -17.31
N LEU A 137 -10.32 5.93 -17.04
CA LEU A 137 -8.94 6.24 -17.44
C LEU A 137 -8.80 6.38 -18.96
N LYS A 138 -7.86 7.25 -19.39
CA LYS A 138 -7.65 7.64 -20.80
C LYS A 138 -6.35 7.11 -21.40
N THR A 139 -5.35 6.78 -20.59
CA THR A 139 -4.11 6.16 -21.09
C THR A 139 -4.44 4.96 -21.95
N HIS A 140 -3.88 4.89 -23.16
CA HIS A 140 -4.15 3.83 -24.11
C HIS A 140 -2.87 3.20 -24.64
N ALA A 141 -2.97 1.95 -25.03
CA ALA A 141 -1.91 1.15 -25.65
C ALA A 141 -2.46 0.53 -26.93
N ARG A 142 -2.17 1.15 -28.07
CA ARG A 142 -2.64 0.69 -29.38
C ARG A 142 -1.67 -0.31 -29.96
N LYS A 143 -2.19 -1.34 -30.62
CA LYS A 143 -1.36 -2.31 -31.33
C LYS A 143 -0.79 -1.69 -32.61
N ASP A 144 0.52 -1.92 -32.80
CA ASP A 144 1.23 -1.56 -34.03
C ASP A 144 2.29 -2.65 -34.30
N GLY A 145 2.02 -3.49 -35.29
CA GLY A 145 2.81 -4.70 -35.57
C GLY A 145 2.82 -5.66 -34.37
N GLY A 146 3.99 -5.99 -33.86
CA GLY A 146 4.19 -6.85 -32.68
C GLY A 146 4.17 -6.11 -31.34
N ASP A 147 4.01 -4.77 -31.37
CA ASP A 147 4.12 -3.91 -30.20
C ASP A 147 2.78 -3.33 -29.76
N TYR A 148 2.75 -2.81 -28.52
CA TYR A 148 1.86 -1.75 -28.08
C TYR A 148 2.57 -0.40 -28.20
N VAL A 149 1.87 0.63 -28.65
CA VAL A 149 2.27 2.04 -28.60
C VAL A 149 1.41 2.72 -27.53
N ILE A 150 2.07 3.15 -26.47
CA ILE A 150 1.41 3.66 -25.26
C ILE A 150 1.48 5.19 -25.24
N ASN A 151 0.32 5.83 -25.02
CA ASN A 151 0.20 7.27 -24.87
C ASN A 151 -0.72 7.61 -23.69
N GLY A 152 -0.36 8.64 -22.94
CA GLY A 152 -1.12 9.13 -21.79
C GLY A 152 -0.26 9.56 -20.63
N SER A 153 -0.85 9.60 -19.44
CA SER A 153 -0.11 9.90 -18.22
C SER A 153 -0.75 9.27 -17.00
N LYS A 154 0.06 8.99 -15.99
CA LYS A 154 -0.37 8.47 -14.68
C LYS A 154 0.05 9.44 -13.59
N MET A 155 -0.79 9.60 -12.57
CA MET A 155 -0.62 10.58 -11.50
C MET A 155 -0.54 9.91 -10.14
N TRP A 156 0.27 10.47 -9.25
CA TRP A 156 0.52 9.96 -7.88
C TRP A 156 1.15 8.56 -7.85
N ILE A 157 2.12 8.32 -8.72
CA ILE A 157 2.75 7.01 -8.85
C ILE A 157 3.91 6.89 -7.86
N THR A 158 3.66 6.19 -6.77
CA THR A 158 4.65 5.90 -5.74
C THR A 158 5.75 4.99 -6.30
N ASN A 159 6.99 5.21 -5.91
CA ASN A 159 8.24 4.61 -6.37
C ASN A 159 8.67 5.06 -7.78
N SER A 160 7.82 5.70 -8.59
CA SER A 160 8.14 5.95 -10.01
C SER A 160 9.43 6.73 -10.29
N PRO A 161 9.93 7.66 -9.43
CA PRO A 161 11.22 8.28 -9.67
C PRO A 161 12.41 7.32 -9.58
N SER A 162 12.27 6.23 -8.84
CA SER A 162 13.31 5.22 -8.61
C SER A 162 12.94 3.85 -9.19
N ALA A 163 11.80 3.72 -9.88
CA ALA A 163 11.32 2.43 -10.38
C ALA A 163 12.06 1.99 -11.64
N ASP A 164 12.31 0.68 -11.75
CA ASP A 164 12.86 0.02 -12.93
C ASP A 164 11.77 -0.42 -13.90
N PHE A 165 10.56 -0.69 -13.40
CA PHE A 165 9.40 -1.03 -14.23
C PHE A 165 8.09 -0.50 -13.64
N ILE A 166 7.09 -0.37 -14.51
CA ILE A 166 5.72 -0.02 -14.12
C ILE A 166 4.73 -1.10 -14.58
N CYS A 167 3.88 -1.60 -13.68
CA CYS A 167 2.69 -2.37 -14.01
C CYS A 167 1.59 -1.38 -14.40
N LEU A 168 1.36 -1.21 -15.68
CA LEU A 168 0.51 -0.18 -16.26
C LEU A 168 -0.88 -0.71 -16.62
N LEU A 169 -1.93 -0.09 -16.10
CA LEU A 169 -3.29 -0.29 -16.58
C LEU A 169 -3.61 0.72 -17.70
N ALA A 170 -3.88 0.23 -18.91
CA ALA A 170 -4.18 1.05 -20.08
C ALA A 170 -5.34 0.47 -20.91
N ASN A 171 -6.03 1.31 -21.67
CA ASN A 171 -7.03 0.87 -22.65
C ASN A 171 -6.31 0.24 -23.86
N THR A 172 -6.65 -1.00 -24.20
CA THR A 172 -6.08 -1.73 -25.35
C THR A 172 -7.08 -1.93 -26.49
N SER A 173 -8.35 -1.59 -26.28
CA SER A 173 -9.40 -1.58 -27.30
C SER A 173 -10.41 -0.46 -27.05
N ASP A 174 -11.31 -0.26 -28.00
CA ASP A 174 -12.42 0.70 -27.90
C ASP A 174 -13.72 0.07 -27.34
N ASP A 175 -13.62 -1.12 -26.73
CA ASP A 175 -14.74 -1.82 -26.09
C ASP A 175 -15.26 -1.10 -24.84
N LYS A 176 -16.27 -1.70 -24.20
CA LYS A 176 -16.83 -1.18 -22.94
C LYS A 176 -15.76 -1.01 -21.84
N PRO A 177 -15.85 0.02 -20.99
CA PRO A 177 -14.81 0.42 -20.05
C PRO A 177 -14.30 -0.67 -19.08
N TYR A 178 -15.05 -1.74 -18.86
CA TYR A 178 -14.69 -2.83 -17.95
C TYR A 178 -13.96 -3.99 -18.63
N ILE A 179 -13.97 -4.05 -19.98
CA ILE A 179 -13.37 -5.14 -20.78
C ILE A 179 -12.40 -4.62 -21.83
N ASN A 180 -12.04 -3.34 -21.79
CA ASN A 180 -11.14 -2.71 -22.75
C ASN A 180 -9.74 -2.43 -22.18
N LYS A 181 -9.45 -2.86 -20.95
CA LYS A 181 -8.19 -2.55 -20.28
C LYS A 181 -7.32 -3.77 -20.12
N SER A 182 -6.02 -3.58 -20.25
CA SER A 182 -5.01 -4.60 -19.99
C SER A 182 -3.97 -4.07 -19.00
N LEU A 183 -3.36 -4.99 -18.24
CA LEU A 183 -2.16 -4.72 -17.46
C LEU A 183 -0.95 -5.04 -18.33
N ILE A 184 -0.01 -4.12 -18.42
CA ILE A 184 1.19 -4.20 -19.27
C ILE A 184 2.43 -3.90 -18.42
N MET A 185 3.43 -4.78 -18.48
CA MET A 185 4.72 -4.55 -17.85
C MET A 185 5.58 -3.66 -18.76
N VAL A 186 5.97 -2.49 -18.25
CA VAL A 186 6.73 -1.50 -19.03
C VAL A 186 8.02 -1.16 -18.30
N PRO A 187 9.21 -1.43 -18.87
CA PRO A 187 10.48 -0.96 -18.32
C PRO A 187 10.52 0.57 -18.31
N MET A 188 10.92 1.16 -17.18
CA MET A 188 10.90 2.63 -17.01
C MET A 188 11.96 3.36 -17.84
N ASN A 189 12.98 2.66 -18.35
CA ASN A 189 13.98 3.20 -19.26
C ASN A 189 13.54 3.17 -20.74
N THR A 190 12.30 2.76 -21.06
CA THR A 190 11.79 2.74 -22.43
C THR A 190 11.70 4.16 -22.99
N PRO A 191 12.20 4.41 -24.21
CA PRO A 191 12.10 5.73 -24.86
C PRO A 191 10.65 6.24 -24.91
N GLY A 192 10.45 7.53 -24.63
CA GLY A 192 9.14 8.17 -24.57
C GLY A 192 8.55 8.23 -23.17
N ILE A 193 9.14 7.56 -22.17
CA ILE A 193 8.75 7.72 -20.76
C ILE A 193 9.44 8.95 -20.17
N ARG A 194 8.66 9.76 -19.48
CA ARG A 194 9.17 10.88 -18.65
C ARG A 194 8.52 10.83 -17.28
N VAL A 195 9.32 11.03 -16.24
CA VAL A 195 8.86 11.12 -14.85
C VAL A 195 9.06 12.56 -14.37
N SER A 196 8.04 13.15 -13.73
CA SER A 196 8.17 14.48 -13.13
C SER A 196 9.13 14.47 -11.94
N PRO A 197 9.60 15.62 -11.48
CA PRO A 197 10.14 15.71 -10.14
C PRO A 197 9.16 15.15 -9.10
N PRO A 198 9.65 14.62 -7.96
CA PRO A 198 8.80 14.15 -6.88
C PRO A 198 7.80 15.23 -6.42
N LEU A 199 6.56 14.80 -6.18
CA LEU A 199 5.49 15.69 -5.71
C LEU A 199 5.67 15.98 -4.21
N GLU A 200 5.48 17.25 -3.83
CA GLU A 200 5.36 17.61 -2.42
C GLU A 200 4.04 17.09 -1.84
N LYS A 201 4.12 16.36 -0.74
CA LYS A 201 2.97 15.71 -0.10
C LYS A 201 2.79 16.18 1.33
N LEU A 202 1.58 16.02 1.88
CA LEU A 202 1.28 16.30 3.28
C LEU A 202 2.09 15.43 4.24
N GLY A 203 2.30 14.15 3.89
CA GLY A 203 3.03 13.16 4.68
C GLY A 203 3.70 12.12 3.79
N MET A 204 4.25 11.05 4.41
CA MET A 204 5.00 10.00 3.73
C MET A 204 6.14 10.56 2.88
N HIS A 205 6.90 11.51 3.47
CA HIS A 205 7.92 12.27 2.72
C HIS A 205 9.04 11.36 2.19
N SER A 206 9.42 10.33 2.93
CA SER A 206 10.47 9.38 2.52
C SER A 206 10.12 8.55 1.28
N SER A 207 8.84 8.43 0.88
CA SER A 207 8.48 7.76 -0.36
C SER A 207 8.36 8.74 -1.51
N GLU A 208 9.10 8.52 -2.58
CA GLU A 208 8.99 9.33 -3.79
C GLU A 208 7.68 9.00 -4.53
N THR A 209 6.98 10.03 -4.99
CA THR A 209 5.72 9.91 -5.73
C THR A 209 5.72 10.95 -6.84
N ALA A 210 5.46 10.55 -8.09
CA ALA A 210 5.54 11.47 -9.22
C ALA A 210 4.42 11.22 -10.25
N GLN A 211 4.37 12.07 -11.25
CA GLN A 211 3.60 11.86 -12.46
C GLN A 211 4.48 11.18 -13.52
N VAL A 212 3.91 10.21 -14.23
CA VAL A 212 4.58 9.48 -15.32
C VAL A 212 3.84 9.79 -16.62
N PHE A 213 4.61 10.18 -17.65
CA PHE A 213 4.10 10.50 -18.99
C PHE A 213 4.59 9.46 -19.99
N PHE A 214 3.72 9.10 -20.93
CA PHE A 214 3.98 8.16 -22.01
C PHE A 214 3.71 8.88 -23.33
N ASP A 215 4.73 8.95 -24.20
CA ASP A 215 4.70 9.60 -25.50
C ASP A 215 5.27 8.61 -26.53
N ASP A 216 4.38 7.95 -27.26
CA ASP A 216 4.68 6.88 -28.23
C ASP A 216 5.58 5.78 -27.67
N VAL A 217 5.39 5.41 -26.40
CA VAL A 217 6.18 4.37 -25.71
C VAL A 217 5.89 3.01 -26.32
N ARG A 218 6.91 2.35 -26.88
CA ARG A 218 6.79 1.04 -27.54
C ARG A 218 7.25 -0.09 -26.63
N VAL A 219 6.38 -1.08 -26.44
CA VAL A 219 6.71 -2.33 -25.75
C VAL A 219 6.12 -3.53 -26.50
N PRO A 220 6.79 -4.70 -26.49
CA PRO A 220 6.25 -5.90 -27.12
C PRO A 220 4.88 -6.28 -26.55
N GLN A 221 3.96 -6.77 -27.41
CA GLN A 221 2.64 -7.23 -26.95
C GLN A 221 2.72 -8.38 -25.93
N ARG A 222 3.83 -9.14 -25.90
CA ARG A 222 4.09 -10.16 -24.88
C ARG A 222 4.19 -9.60 -23.45
N ASN A 223 4.44 -8.29 -23.30
CA ASN A 223 4.51 -7.63 -21.99
C ASN A 223 3.14 -7.47 -21.32
N ARG A 224 2.04 -7.85 -22.00
CA ARG A 224 0.71 -7.89 -21.42
C ARG A 224 0.57 -9.05 -20.44
N ILE A 225 0.02 -8.79 -19.28
CA ILE A 225 -0.32 -9.81 -18.28
C ILE A 225 -1.65 -10.47 -18.72
N GLY A 226 -1.63 -11.78 -18.87
CA GLY A 226 -2.82 -12.57 -19.16
C GLY A 226 -3.53 -12.18 -20.47
N HIS A 227 -4.87 -12.28 -20.48
CA HIS A 227 -5.68 -11.99 -21.65
C HIS A 227 -5.93 -10.48 -21.84
N GLU A 228 -5.97 -10.04 -23.10
CA GLU A 228 -6.35 -8.67 -23.43
C GLU A 228 -7.78 -8.36 -22.96
N GLY A 229 -7.98 -7.15 -22.44
CA GLY A 229 -9.25 -6.73 -21.88
C GLY A 229 -9.52 -7.20 -20.45
N ALA A 230 -8.73 -8.14 -19.89
CA ALA A 230 -8.92 -8.65 -18.54
C ALA A 230 -8.25 -7.79 -17.44
N GLY A 231 -7.55 -6.72 -17.81
CA GLY A 231 -6.77 -5.91 -16.86
C GLY A 231 -7.60 -5.26 -15.76
N PHE A 232 -8.81 -4.80 -16.07
CA PHE A 232 -9.71 -4.24 -15.05
C PHE A 232 -10.09 -5.29 -14.00
N MET A 233 -10.45 -6.50 -14.40
CA MET A 233 -10.77 -7.60 -13.49
C MET A 233 -9.57 -7.97 -12.63
N MET A 234 -8.39 -8.12 -13.23
CA MET A 234 -7.15 -8.46 -12.50
C MET A 234 -6.82 -7.37 -11.46
N GLN A 235 -7.00 -6.08 -11.82
CA GLN A 235 -6.80 -4.96 -10.91
C GLN A 235 -7.78 -4.99 -9.73
N MET A 236 -9.05 -5.33 -9.97
CA MET A 236 -10.05 -5.46 -8.89
C MET A 236 -9.72 -6.60 -7.93
N LEU A 237 -9.17 -7.72 -8.42
CA LEU A 237 -8.72 -8.82 -7.58
C LEU A 237 -7.53 -8.41 -6.71
N GLN A 238 -6.53 -7.75 -7.28
CA GLN A 238 -5.35 -7.33 -6.52
C GLN A 238 -5.65 -6.20 -5.52
N PHE A 239 -6.70 -5.40 -5.73
CA PHE A 239 -7.16 -4.42 -4.73
C PHE A 239 -7.62 -5.05 -3.40
N GLN A 240 -7.94 -6.34 -3.36
CA GLN A 240 -8.23 -7.03 -2.09
C GLN A 240 -6.96 -7.13 -1.23
N GLU A 241 -5.84 -7.53 -1.83
CA GLU A 241 -4.54 -7.61 -1.15
C GLU A 241 -4.05 -6.22 -0.74
N GLU A 242 -4.09 -5.23 -1.62
CA GLU A 242 -3.74 -3.84 -1.33
C GLU A 242 -4.50 -3.30 -0.11
N ARG A 243 -5.82 -3.54 -0.03
CA ARG A 243 -6.66 -3.09 1.09
C ARG A 243 -6.32 -3.81 2.39
N LEU A 244 -6.08 -5.12 2.32
CA LEU A 244 -5.70 -5.92 3.49
C LEU A 244 -4.31 -5.55 4.00
N PHE A 245 -3.33 -5.38 3.10
CA PHE A 245 -1.99 -4.88 3.43
C PHE A 245 -2.08 -3.51 4.11
N GLY A 246 -2.79 -2.55 3.50
CA GLY A 246 -2.94 -1.20 4.06
C GLY A 246 -3.61 -1.19 5.42
N ALA A 247 -4.62 -2.05 5.64
CA ALA A 247 -5.29 -2.16 6.95
C ALA A 247 -4.39 -2.81 8.01
N ALA A 248 -3.67 -3.88 7.66
CA ALA A 248 -2.76 -4.58 8.56
C ALA A 248 -1.57 -3.69 8.98
N ASN A 249 -1.00 -2.97 8.02
CA ASN A 249 0.14 -2.09 8.26
C ASN A 249 -0.17 -0.95 9.24
N MET A 250 -1.43 -0.50 9.32
CA MET A 250 -1.83 0.54 10.25
C MET A 250 -1.76 0.11 11.73
N ILE A 251 -1.95 -1.17 12.03
CA ILE A 251 -2.19 -1.66 13.40
C ILE A 251 -1.06 -1.28 14.33
N LYS A 252 0.18 -1.66 14.02
CA LYS A 252 1.36 -1.41 14.86
C LYS A 252 1.73 0.08 14.95
N GLY A 253 1.52 0.83 13.87
CA GLY A 253 1.74 2.28 13.87
C GLY A 253 0.76 3.02 14.81
N LEU A 254 -0.49 2.57 14.87
CA LEU A 254 -1.48 3.13 15.78
C LEU A 254 -1.22 2.73 17.25
N GLU A 255 -0.79 1.49 17.52
CA GLU A 255 -0.33 1.09 18.85
C GLU A 255 0.83 1.98 19.30
N TYR A 256 1.84 2.20 18.43
CA TYR A 256 2.96 3.09 18.74
C TYR A 256 2.52 4.53 19.08
N CYS A 257 1.51 5.07 18.38
CA CYS A 257 0.96 6.39 18.72
C CYS A 257 0.37 6.42 20.14
N ILE A 258 -0.35 5.37 20.52
CA ILE A 258 -0.93 5.26 21.87
C ILE A 258 0.17 5.09 22.92
N ASP A 259 1.08 4.14 22.73
CA ASP A 259 2.14 3.81 23.70
C ASP A 259 3.05 5.01 23.97
N SER A 260 3.52 5.68 22.90
CA SER A 260 4.34 6.88 23.02
C SER A 260 3.60 8.04 23.68
N THR A 261 2.29 8.13 23.50
CA THR A 261 1.45 9.14 24.16
C THR A 261 1.26 8.82 25.63
N ILE A 262 1.08 7.55 26.00
CA ILE A 262 1.01 7.09 27.39
C ILE A 262 2.31 7.45 28.13
N ASP A 263 3.45 7.15 27.53
CA ASP A 263 4.77 7.43 28.17
C ASP A 263 4.97 8.93 28.33
N TYR A 264 4.70 9.73 27.31
CA TYR A 264 4.73 11.18 27.44
C TYR A 264 3.78 11.71 28.54
N CYS A 265 2.55 11.22 28.60
CA CYS A 265 1.56 11.66 29.60
C CYS A 265 1.89 11.24 31.04
N LYS A 266 2.68 10.15 31.24
CA LYS A 266 3.21 9.76 32.56
C LYS A 266 4.30 10.74 33.04
N GLU A 267 5.13 11.22 32.15
CA GLU A 267 6.24 12.14 32.49
C GLU A 267 5.77 13.59 32.61
N ARG A 268 4.81 14.01 31.79
CA ARG A 268 4.32 15.38 31.75
C ARG A 268 3.49 15.72 32.99
N GLN A 269 3.92 16.73 33.76
CA GLN A 269 3.22 17.24 34.93
C GLN A 269 2.37 18.46 34.58
N THR A 270 1.12 18.48 35.05
CA THR A 270 0.18 19.60 34.91
C THR A 270 -0.65 19.71 36.20
N PHE A 271 -0.79 20.92 36.72
CA PHE A 271 -1.56 21.17 37.94
C PHE A 271 -1.20 20.24 39.13
N GLY A 272 0.09 19.91 39.28
CA GLY A 272 0.62 19.12 40.38
C GLY A 272 0.43 17.60 40.29
N LYS A 273 0.02 17.07 39.12
CA LYS A 273 -0.13 15.62 38.86
C LYS A 273 0.31 15.26 37.45
N ALA A 274 0.57 13.98 37.20
CA ALA A 274 0.87 13.49 35.87
C ALA A 274 -0.33 13.73 34.93
N LEU A 275 -0.04 14.05 33.68
CA LEU A 275 -1.10 14.31 32.68
C LEU A 275 -1.99 13.08 32.48
N ILE A 276 -1.44 11.87 32.58
CA ILE A 276 -2.15 10.61 32.45
C ILE A 276 -3.22 10.40 33.55
N ASP A 277 -3.08 11.05 34.72
CA ASP A 277 -4.04 10.93 35.83
C ASP A 277 -5.41 11.55 35.52
N ASN A 278 -5.51 12.30 34.42
CA ASN A 278 -6.81 12.83 33.97
C ASN A 278 -7.62 11.73 33.29
N GLN A 279 -8.81 11.46 33.82
CA GLN A 279 -9.69 10.38 33.35
C GLN A 279 -10.05 10.50 31.87
N VAL A 280 -10.24 11.71 31.36
CA VAL A 280 -10.51 11.98 29.96
C VAL A 280 -9.40 11.48 29.02
N ILE A 281 -8.15 11.40 29.51
CA ILE A 281 -7.00 10.94 28.73
C ILE A 281 -6.91 9.42 28.75
N HIS A 282 -6.78 8.83 29.94
CA HIS A 282 -6.56 7.38 30.00
C HIS A 282 -7.78 6.55 29.56
N PHE A 283 -9.02 7.06 29.75
CA PHE A 283 -10.21 6.42 29.19
C PHE A 283 -10.22 6.48 27.67
N ARG A 284 -9.90 7.63 27.09
CA ARG A 284 -9.82 7.77 25.63
C ARG A 284 -8.78 6.85 25.01
N LEU A 285 -7.60 6.75 25.60
CA LEU A 285 -6.55 5.86 25.10
C LEU A 285 -6.98 4.37 25.17
N ALA A 286 -7.72 3.98 26.21
CA ALA A 286 -8.27 2.62 26.33
C ALA A 286 -9.36 2.34 25.28
N GLU A 287 -10.24 3.30 24.97
CA GLU A 287 -11.22 3.20 23.88
C GLU A 287 -10.51 2.99 22.54
N LEU A 288 -9.51 3.82 22.24
CA LEU A 288 -8.76 3.73 20.99
C LEU A 288 -8.00 2.41 20.85
N ALA A 289 -7.39 1.92 21.93
CA ALA A 289 -6.74 0.60 21.95
C ALA A 289 -7.75 -0.53 21.66
N THR A 290 -8.97 -0.45 22.23
CA THR A 290 -10.05 -1.39 21.95
C THR A 290 -10.44 -1.38 20.45
N GLU A 291 -10.51 -0.20 19.85
CA GLU A 291 -10.84 -0.05 18.42
C GLU A 291 -9.74 -0.58 17.51
N ILE A 292 -8.46 -0.52 17.92
CA ILE A 292 -7.35 -1.16 17.21
C ILE A 292 -7.51 -2.69 17.21
N GLU A 293 -7.90 -3.29 18.35
CA GLU A 293 -8.16 -4.73 18.42
C GLU A 293 -9.36 -5.15 17.55
N CYS A 294 -10.40 -4.31 17.45
CA CYS A 294 -11.50 -4.53 16.51
C CYS A 294 -11.01 -4.53 15.04
N LEU A 295 -10.11 -3.61 14.67
CA LEU A 295 -9.50 -3.59 13.35
C LEU A 295 -8.67 -4.84 13.11
N ARG A 296 -7.83 -5.24 14.06
CA ARG A 296 -7.00 -6.45 14.00
C ARG A 296 -7.86 -7.70 13.78
N ALA A 297 -8.91 -7.86 14.56
CA ALA A 297 -9.84 -8.98 14.44
C ALA A 297 -10.49 -9.04 13.04
N LEU A 298 -10.88 -7.90 12.48
CA LEU A 298 -11.46 -7.80 11.15
C LEU A 298 -10.45 -8.16 10.05
N VAL A 299 -9.20 -7.67 10.15
CA VAL A 299 -8.12 -8.03 9.22
C VAL A 299 -7.85 -9.53 9.25
N TYR A 300 -7.74 -10.13 10.44
CA TYR A 300 -7.49 -11.56 10.59
C TYR A 300 -8.64 -12.41 10.08
N GLN A 301 -9.89 -12.00 10.32
CA GLN A 301 -11.06 -12.68 9.76
C GLN A 301 -11.05 -12.64 8.23
N ALA A 302 -10.76 -11.48 7.64
CA ALA A 302 -10.68 -11.34 6.19
C ALA A 302 -9.55 -12.21 5.61
N THR A 303 -8.38 -12.21 6.24
CA THR A 303 -7.24 -13.03 5.84
C THR A 303 -7.57 -14.52 5.89
N GLU A 304 -8.21 -14.98 6.96
CA GLU A 304 -8.61 -16.39 7.09
C GLU A 304 -9.56 -16.84 5.99
N GLN A 305 -10.50 -15.99 5.56
CA GLN A 305 -11.36 -16.29 4.43
C GLN A 305 -10.61 -16.24 3.09
N TYR A 306 -9.69 -15.29 2.94
CA TYR A 306 -8.89 -15.12 1.74
C TYR A 306 -8.00 -16.36 1.45
N ILE A 307 -7.29 -16.89 2.45
CA ILE A 307 -6.44 -18.08 2.29
C ILE A 307 -7.27 -19.35 1.99
N LYS A 308 -8.57 -19.35 2.29
CA LYS A 308 -9.52 -20.40 1.90
C LYS A 308 -10.08 -20.21 0.49
N GLY A 309 -9.59 -19.24 -0.28
CA GLY A 309 -10.03 -18.94 -1.63
C GLY A 309 -11.39 -18.24 -1.73
N GLN A 310 -11.91 -17.67 -0.63
CA GLN A 310 -13.19 -16.96 -0.63
C GLN A 310 -13.01 -15.51 -1.10
N ASP A 311 -14.05 -14.94 -1.72
CA ASP A 311 -14.10 -13.51 -2.05
C ASP A 311 -14.23 -12.70 -0.76
N VAL A 312 -13.22 -11.87 -0.49
CA VAL A 312 -13.16 -11.00 0.69
C VAL A 312 -13.38 -9.53 0.37
N THR A 313 -13.90 -9.20 -0.80
CA THR A 313 -14.16 -7.81 -1.22
C THR A 313 -14.89 -7.01 -0.14
N ARG A 314 -15.89 -7.62 0.50
CA ARG A 314 -16.65 -6.98 1.60
C ARG A 314 -15.78 -6.73 2.81
N LEU A 315 -15.10 -7.74 3.33
CA LEU A 315 -14.29 -7.63 4.55
C LEU A 315 -13.05 -6.75 4.35
N ALA A 316 -12.37 -6.88 3.20
CA ALA A 316 -11.24 -6.03 2.86
C ALA A 316 -11.64 -4.54 2.74
N SER A 317 -12.81 -4.26 2.16
CA SER A 317 -13.35 -2.89 2.09
C SER A 317 -13.71 -2.35 3.49
N MET A 318 -14.29 -3.18 4.37
CA MET A 318 -14.57 -2.82 5.75
C MET A 318 -13.28 -2.55 6.54
N ALA A 319 -12.28 -3.42 6.41
CA ALA A 319 -10.99 -3.28 7.10
C ALA A 319 -10.28 -1.98 6.67
N LYS A 320 -10.22 -1.71 5.38
CA LYS A 320 -9.62 -0.49 4.83
C LYS A 320 -10.35 0.78 5.27
N LEU A 321 -11.68 0.80 5.23
CA LEU A 321 -12.50 1.90 5.73
C LEU A 321 -12.27 2.16 7.23
N LYS A 322 -12.27 1.08 8.03
CA LYS A 322 -12.01 1.15 9.47
C LYS A 322 -10.60 1.67 9.74
N ALA A 323 -9.59 1.15 9.06
CA ALA A 323 -8.19 1.57 9.22
C ALA A 323 -8.00 3.07 8.93
N GLY A 324 -8.55 3.58 7.81
CA GLY A 324 -8.45 5.00 7.46
C GLY A 324 -9.11 5.93 8.46
N ARG A 325 -10.31 5.57 8.96
CA ARG A 325 -11.02 6.36 9.96
C ARG A 325 -10.35 6.31 11.32
N LEU A 326 -9.99 5.11 11.76
CA LEU A 326 -9.32 4.90 13.05
C LEU A 326 -7.94 5.57 13.08
N GLY A 327 -7.20 5.52 11.96
CA GLY A 327 -5.91 6.21 11.84
C GLY A 327 -6.03 7.71 12.14
N ARG A 328 -7.02 8.38 11.57
CA ARG A 328 -7.29 9.80 11.85
C ARG A 328 -7.67 10.04 13.31
N GLU A 329 -8.53 9.19 13.85
CA GLU A 329 -9.05 9.32 15.21
C GLU A 329 -7.96 9.11 16.27
N VAL A 330 -7.13 8.08 16.12
CA VAL A 330 -6.01 7.79 17.03
C VAL A 330 -4.96 8.89 16.95
N SER A 331 -4.50 9.24 15.76
CA SER A 331 -3.44 10.24 15.61
C SER A 331 -3.87 11.62 16.08
N ASP A 332 -5.11 12.04 15.83
CA ASP A 332 -5.67 13.32 16.29
C ASP A 332 -5.78 13.35 17.83
N SER A 333 -6.35 12.31 18.44
CA SER A 333 -6.49 12.23 19.90
C SER A 333 -5.12 12.22 20.60
N CYS A 334 -4.18 11.42 20.09
CA CYS A 334 -2.82 11.37 20.62
C CYS A 334 -2.10 12.73 20.48
N LEU A 335 -2.18 13.34 19.30
CA LEU A 335 -1.58 14.66 19.03
C LEU A 335 -2.07 15.72 20.02
N GLN A 336 -3.37 15.71 20.33
CA GLN A 336 -3.98 16.64 21.30
C GLN A 336 -3.33 16.52 22.69
N TYR A 337 -3.04 15.29 23.14
CA TYR A 337 -2.46 15.06 24.46
C TYR A 337 -0.97 15.41 24.54
N TRP A 338 -0.27 15.44 23.42
CA TRP A 338 1.10 15.97 23.34
C TRP A 338 1.15 17.51 23.48
N GLY A 339 0.01 18.22 23.35
CA GLY A 339 -0.07 19.66 23.46
C GLY A 339 0.87 20.38 22.49
N GLY A 340 1.57 21.42 22.94
CA GLY A 340 2.52 22.15 22.10
C GLY A 340 3.64 21.31 21.51
N MET A 341 4.09 20.25 22.22
CA MET A 341 5.08 19.30 21.69
C MET A 341 4.54 18.49 20.51
N GLY A 342 3.23 18.19 20.48
CA GLY A 342 2.57 17.56 19.36
C GLY A 342 2.50 18.43 18.09
N TYR A 343 2.60 19.75 18.23
CA TYR A 343 2.59 20.66 17.09
C TYR A 343 3.98 20.89 16.46
N MET A 344 5.00 20.25 17.00
CA MET A 344 6.35 20.31 16.45
C MET A 344 6.52 19.31 15.29
N TRP A 345 7.22 19.74 14.23
CA TRP A 345 7.35 18.95 13.00
C TRP A 345 7.97 17.56 13.21
N ASP A 346 8.99 17.50 14.10
CA ASP A 346 9.76 16.28 14.37
C ASP A 346 9.07 15.33 15.37
N ASN A 347 7.90 15.71 15.90
CA ASN A 347 7.16 14.83 16.81
C ASN A 347 6.67 13.59 16.06
N PRO A 348 6.88 12.37 16.59
CA PRO A 348 6.51 11.14 15.89
C PRO A 348 4.99 10.99 15.69
N VAL A 349 4.17 11.48 16.63
CA VAL A 349 2.71 11.46 16.50
C VAL A 349 2.24 12.49 15.47
N ALA A 350 2.91 13.66 15.38
CA ALA A 350 2.64 14.63 14.32
C ALA A 350 2.98 14.07 12.93
N ARG A 351 4.06 13.28 12.80
CA ARG A 351 4.37 12.56 11.57
C ARG A 351 3.27 11.55 11.25
N ALA A 352 2.91 10.71 12.20
CA ALA A 352 1.82 9.74 12.03
C ALA A 352 0.50 10.43 11.60
N TYR A 353 0.14 11.55 12.21
CA TYR A 353 -1.05 12.33 11.85
C TYR A 353 -1.05 12.76 10.37
N ARG A 354 0.10 13.20 9.84
CA ARG A 354 0.24 13.55 8.42
C ARG A 354 0.16 12.32 7.53
N ASP A 355 0.84 11.24 7.90
CA ASP A 355 1.00 10.03 7.08
C ASP A 355 -0.32 9.24 6.97
N VAL A 356 -1.02 9.02 8.10
CA VAL A 356 -2.25 8.22 8.12
C VAL A 356 -3.39 8.85 7.34
N ARG A 357 -3.31 10.17 7.07
CA ARG A 357 -4.36 10.86 6.30
C ARG A 357 -4.56 10.26 4.92
N LEU A 358 -3.50 9.76 4.31
CA LEU A 358 -3.56 9.12 2.99
C LEU A 358 -4.44 7.88 2.99
N VAL A 359 -4.50 7.12 4.07
CA VAL A 359 -5.25 5.84 4.15
C VAL A 359 -6.75 6.03 3.90
N SER A 360 -7.32 7.21 4.17
CA SER A 360 -8.72 7.53 3.82
C SER A 360 -8.90 8.05 2.38
N ILE A 361 -7.80 8.23 1.62
CA ILE A 361 -7.80 8.82 0.27
C ILE A 361 -7.33 7.80 -0.77
N GLY A 362 -6.12 7.26 -0.60
CA GLY A 362 -5.48 6.31 -1.51
C GLY A 362 -6.02 4.89 -1.35
N GLY A 363 -5.75 4.00 -2.33
CA GLY A 363 -6.23 2.62 -2.30
C GLY A 363 -7.75 2.47 -2.31
N GLY A 364 -8.46 3.49 -2.82
CA GLY A 364 -9.91 3.68 -2.75
C GLY A 364 -10.33 4.55 -1.56
N ALA A 365 -10.89 5.74 -1.85
CA ALA A 365 -11.37 6.66 -0.81
C ALA A 365 -12.44 6.01 0.09
N ASP A 366 -12.63 6.58 1.30
CA ASP A 366 -13.66 6.09 2.23
C ASP A 366 -15.03 5.96 1.55
N GLU A 367 -15.38 6.91 0.68
CA GLU A 367 -16.64 6.93 -0.07
C GLU A 367 -16.73 5.78 -1.07
N ILE A 368 -15.61 5.37 -1.68
CA ILE A 368 -15.56 4.20 -2.56
C ILE A 368 -15.77 2.93 -1.76
N MET A 369 -15.14 2.81 -0.57
CA MET A 369 -15.37 1.67 0.30
C MET A 369 -16.84 1.58 0.72
N LEU A 370 -17.46 2.70 1.12
CA LEU A 370 -18.88 2.77 1.44
C LEU A 370 -19.74 2.40 0.23
N GLY A 371 -19.44 2.90 -0.96
CA GLY A 371 -20.16 2.57 -2.19
C GLY A 371 -20.12 1.07 -2.50
N ILE A 372 -18.96 0.42 -2.34
CA ILE A 372 -18.83 -1.04 -2.50
C ILE A 372 -19.70 -1.78 -1.47
N LEU A 373 -19.64 -1.37 -0.21
CA LEU A 373 -20.43 -1.98 0.86
C LEU A 373 -21.93 -1.81 0.62
N CYS A 374 -22.39 -0.61 0.26
CA CYS A 374 -23.79 -0.35 -0.07
C CYS A 374 -24.25 -1.20 -1.26
N LYS A 375 -23.41 -1.37 -2.28
CA LYS A 375 -23.71 -2.26 -3.41
C LYS A 375 -23.92 -3.71 -2.95
N LEU A 376 -23.01 -4.22 -2.12
CA LEU A 376 -23.09 -5.60 -1.59
C LEU A 376 -24.26 -5.81 -0.61
N MET A 377 -24.71 -4.73 0.06
CA MET A 377 -25.87 -4.73 0.94
C MET A 377 -27.20 -4.54 0.18
N GLY A 378 -27.16 -4.23 -1.11
CA GLY A 378 -28.35 -3.94 -1.91
C GLY A 378 -29.05 -2.61 -1.56
N THR A 379 -28.32 -1.65 -0.94
CA THR A 379 -28.89 -0.37 -0.45
C THR A 379 -28.67 0.81 -1.42
N LEU A 380 -27.96 0.59 -2.53
CA LEU A 380 -27.80 1.65 -3.53
C LEU A 380 -29.16 1.96 -4.20
N PRO A 381 -29.46 3.25 -4.50
CA PRO A 381 -30.64 3.60 -5.27
C PRO A 381 -30.63 2.85 -6.60
N GLY A 382 -31.76 2.22 -6.96
CA GLY A 382 -31.92 1.59 -8.26
C GLY A 382 -31.68 2.63 -9.37
N LYS A 383 -31.02 2.22 -10.48
CA LYS A 383 -31.02 3.08 -11.67
C LYS A 383 -32.49 3.30 -12.05
N LYS A 384 -32.93 4.56 -12.02
CA LYS A 384 -34.17 4.92 -12.69
C LYS A 384 -34.01 4.49 -14.12
N SER A 385 -34.82 3.49 -14.55
CA SER A 385 -34.93 2.98 -15.93
C SER A 385 -35.29 4.12 -16.87
#